data_035b0f80db809865e89f7b51ae597d7d
#
_entry.id   035b0f80db809865e89f7b51ae597d7d
#
_cell.length_a   1.000
_cell.length_b   1.000
_cell.length_c   1.000
_cell.angle_alpha   90.00
_cell.angle_beta   90.00
_cell.angle_gamma   90.00
#
_symmetry.space_group_name_H-M   'P 1'
#
loop_
_entity.id
_entity.type
_entity.pdbx_description
1 polymer ?
#
loop_
_entity_poly.entity_id
_entity_poly.type
_entity_poly.pdbx_seq_one_letter_code
_entity_poly.pdbx_strand_id
1 'polypeptide(L)'
;MNASGEYDSTSGLAQWANARYAPETSAECSSLATPAHTDESLTILTTLPEARAAVNTAASAAQRMISIYTPDLEPELYDQTAFLEIIKRFVLSRSFSKVRVLLVDPARVLRDSNRFVAMGRRLSSYIDIRYVAGHAPQRASAYLIADDRAIVYRLRADTWDGIADLNNHAVARLHLNEFDNVWNASAPDHALRVARRG
;
A
#
# COMPACT_ATOMS: atom_id res chain seq x y z
N MET A 1 -35.91 4.86 9.65
CA MET A 1 -35.48 4.79 8.24
C MET A 1 -33.95 4.75 8.30
N ASN A 2 -33.38 3.51 8.30
CA ASN A 2 -31.95 3.26 8.40
C ASN A 2 -31.40 3.07 7.00
N ALA A 3 -30.50 3.93 6.59
CA ALA A 3 -29.69 3.72 5.41
C ALA A 3 -28.29 3.30 5.88
N SER A 4 -28.10 2.00 6.08
CA SER A 4 -26.78 1.39 6.22
C SER A 4 -26.17 1.25 4.82
N GLY A 5 -25.29 2.16 4.45
CA GLY A 5 -24.46 2.01 3.25
C GLY A 5 -23.36 1.00 3.52
N GLU A 6 -23.60 -0.25 3.18
CA GLU A 6 -22.53 -1.26 3.06
C GLU A 6 -21.61 -0.86 1.91
N TYR A 7 -20.40 -0.46 2.24
CA TYR A 7 -19.33 -0.23 1.26
C TYR A 7 -18.77 -1.59 0.85
N ASP A 8 -19.24 -2.11 -0.27
CA ASP A 8 -18.79 -3.37 -0.84
C ASP A 8 -17.39 -3.24 -1.44
N SER A 9 -16.38 -3.54 -0.63
CA SER A 9 -14.97 -3.57 -1.05
C SER A 9 -14.65 -4.65 -2.09
N THR A 10 -15.59 -5.56 -2.35
CA THR A 10 -15.44 -6.65 -3.34
C THR A 10 -15.65 -6.17 -4.78
N SER A 11 -16.34 -5.05 -4.96
CA SER A 11 -16.68 -4.51 -6.28
C SER A 11 -15.44 -4.07 -7.10
N GLY A 12 -14.44 -3.48 -6.44
CA GLY A 12 -13.25 -2.97 -7.12
C GLY A 12 -12.35 -4.08 -7.68
N LEU A 13 -12.24 -5.20 -6.96
CA LEU A 13 -11.40 -6.32 -7.38
C LEU A 13 -12.02 -7.15 -8.51
N ALA A 14 -13.34 -7.33 -8.47
CA ALA A 14 -14.05 -8.01 -9.54
C ALA A 14 -13.93 -7.23 -10.87
N GLN A 15 -13.95 -5.91 -10.81
CA GLN A 15 -13.73 -5.06 -11.98
C GLN A 15 -12.30 -5.16 -12.51
N TRP A 16 -11.30 -5.24 -11.62
CA TRP A 16 -9.91 -5.33 -12.03
C TRP A 16 -9.58 -6.69 -12.65
N ALA A 17 -10.05 -7.79 -12.06
CA ALA A 17 -9.89 -9.13 -12.59
C ALA A 17 -10.61 -9.32 -13.93
N ASN A 18 -11.83 -8.81 -14.06
CA ASN A 18 -12.62 -8.92 -15.29
C ASN A 18 -12.09 -8.04 -16.43
N ALA A 19 -11.47 -6.91 -16.14
CA ALA A 19 -10.92 -6.05 -17.18
C ALA A 19 -9.69 -6.64 -17.90
N ARG A 20 -9.01 -7.61 -17.28
CA ARG A 20 -7.80 -8.24 -17.85
C ARG A 20 -7.96 -9.69 -18.32
N TYR A 21 -9.01 -10.40 -17.89
CA TYR A 21 -9.15 -11.85 -18.11
C TYR A 21 -10.49 -12.27 -18.71
N ALA A 22 -11.16 -11.42 -19.50
CA ALA A 22 -12.28 -11.87 -20.32
C ALA A 22 -11.74 -12.72 -21.47
N PRO A 23 -12.15 -14.01 -21.65
CA PRO A 23 -11.74 -14.78 -22.80
C PRO A 23 -12.41 -14.21 -24.05
N GLU A 24 -11.60 -13.73 -24.97
CA GLU A 24 -12.06 -13.30 -26.29
C GLU A 24 -12.53 -14.52 -27.10
N THR A 25 -13.82 -14.57 -27.37
CA THR A 25 -14.38 -15.43 -28.40
C THR A 25 -14.06 -14.86 -29.77
N SER A 26 -13.49 -15.69 -30.60
CA SER A 26 -13.04 -15.48 -31.97
C SER A 26 -14.01 -14.70 -32.83
N ALA A 27 -13.54 -13.59 -33.40
CA ALA A 27 -13.97 -13.14 -34.74
C ALA A 27 -12.84 -12.30 -35.34
N GLU A 28 -12.42 -12.71 -36.55
CA GLU A 28 -11.40 -12.12 -37.38
C GLU A 28 -11.66 -10.64 -37.65
N CYS A 29 -10.67 -9.77 -37.47
CA CYS A 29 -10.43 -8.64 -38.39
C CYS A 29 -9.05 -8.02 -38.19
N SER A 30 -8.28 -8.05 -39.28
CA SER A 30 -7.23 -7.16 -39.76
C SER A 30 -6.48 -6.23 -38.78
N SER A 31 -5.21 -6.51 -38.64
CA SER A 31 -4.05 -5.60 -38.70
C SER A 31 -4.28 -4.12 -38.34
N LEU A 32 -4.07 -3.80 -37.06
CA LEU A 32 -3.46 -2.56 -36.63
C LEU A 32 -2.56 -2.93 -35.45
N ALA A 33 -1.27 -2.77 -35.60
CA ALA A 33 -0.26 -3.04 -34.59
C ALA A 33 -0.48 -2.11 -33.39
N THR A 34 -1.17 -2.61 -32.38
CA THR A 34 -1.16 -2.04 -31.04
C THR A 34 0.22 -2.32 -30.46
N PRO A 35 0.96 -1.33 -29.94
CA PRO A 35 2.23 -1.61 -29.27
C PRO A 35 1.95 -2.60 -28.14
N ALA A 36 2.57 -3.76 -28.24
CA ALA A 36 2.57 -4.76 -27.19
C ALA A 36 3.16 -4.09 -25.93
N HIS A 37 2.30 -3.70 -25.00
CA HIS A 37 2.71 -3.47 -23.63
C HIS A 37 3.17 -4.83 -23.09
N THR A 38 4.46 -5.07 -23.13
CA THR A 38 5.09 -6.20 -22.47
C THR A 38 4.72 -6.15 -21.00
N ASP A 39 3.98 -7.13 -20.56
CA ASP A 39 3.42 -7.30 -19.20
C ASP A 39 4.53 -7.71 -18.20
N GLU A 40 5.77 -7.25 -18.41
CA GLU A 40 6.94 -7.58 -17.59
C GLU A 40 6.94 -6.92 -16.20
N SER A 41 5.99 -6.03 -15.93
CA SER A 41 5.93 -5.33 -14.65
C SER A 41 5.10 -6.03 -13.57
N LEU A 42 4.19 -6.95 -13.97
CA LEU A 42 3.30 -7.64 -13.06
C LEU A 42 3.94 -8.92 -12.51
N THR A 43 4.03 -9.02 -11.19
CA THR A 43 4.53 -10.20 -10.48
C THR A 43 3.45 -10.71 -9.53
N ILE A 44 3.19 -12.02 -9.54
CA ILE A 44 2.32 -12.69 -8.58
C ILE A 44 3.15 -13.01 -7.34
N LEU A 45 2.60 -12.74 -6.17
CA LEU A 45 3.21 -12.98 -4.88
C LEU A 45 2.44 -14.10 -4.18
N THR A 46 3.15 -15.06 -3.60
CA THR A 46 2.58 -16.19 -2.86
C THR A 46 3.28 -16.45 -1.54
N THR A 47 4.47 -15.88 -1.37
CA THR A 47 5.32 -16.10 -0.20
C THR A 47 5.76 -14.79 0.45
N LEU A 48 6.10 -14.86 1.75
CA LEU A 48 6.67 -13.73 2.47
C LEU A 48 7.98 -13.19 1.85
N PRO A 49 8.95 -14.01 1.42
CA PRO A 49 10.14 -13.50 0.74
C PRO A 49 9.82 -12.72 -0.54
N GLU A 50 8.87 -13.18 -1.34
CA GLU A 50 8.43 -12.48 -2.54
C GLU A 50 7.76 -11.15 -2.19
N ALA A 51 6.85 -11.15 -1.20
CA ALA A 51 6.21 -9.93 -0.71
C ALA A 51 7.25 -8.91 -0.18
N ARG A 52 8.25 -9.36 0.57
CA ARG A 52 9.37 -8.52 1.04
C ARG A 52 10.17 -7.93 -0.13
N ALA A 53 10.53 -8.75 -1.10
CA ALA A 53 11.27 -8.31 -2.27
C ALA A 53 10.48 -7.25 -3.05
N ALA A 54 9.19 -7.51 -3.30
CA ALA A 54 8.30 -6.58 -4.01
C ALA A 54 8.15 -5.24 -3.28
N VAL A 55 7.90 -5.26 -1.96
CA VAL A 55 7.80 -4.06 -1.11
C VAL A 55 9.09 -3.26 -1.13
N ASN A 56 10.25 -3.93 -0.98
CA ASN A 56 11.54 -3.27 -1.02
C ASN A 56 11.83 -2.66 -2.40
N THR A 57 11.51 -3.37 -3.48
CA THR A 57 11.72 -2.89 -4.86
C THR A 57 10.83 -1.67 -5.14
N ALA A 58 9.54 -1.75 -4.83
CA ALA A 58 8.61 -0.63 -5.00
C ALA A 58 9.04 0.60 -4.17
N ALA A 59 9.38 0.41 -2.89
CA ALA A 59 9.85 1.50 -2.03
C ALA A 59 11.17 2.12 -2.51
N SER A 60 12.08 1.31 -3.06
CA SER A 60 13.36 1.80 -3.60
C SER A 60 13.19 2.62 -4.88
N ALA A 61 12.15 2.33 -5.66
CA ALA A 61 11.82 3.05 -6.89
C ALA A 61 11.11 4.40 -6.64
N ALA A 62 10.60 4.63 -5.43
CA ALA A 62 9.88 5.83 -5.07
C ALA A 62 10.75 7.09 -5.17
N GLN A 63 10.16 8.18 -5.67
CA GLN A 63 10.84 9.46 -5.82
C GLN A 63 10.22 10.59 -5.01
N ARG A 64 8.91 10.54 -4.76
CA ARG A 64 8.15 11.63 -4.13
C ARG A 64 7.34 11.18 -2.93
N MET A 65 6.62 10.06 -3.05
CA MET A 65 5.67 9.63 -2.05
C MET A 65 5.60 8.11 -1.95
N ILE A 66 5.55 7.62 -0.72
CA ILE A 66 5.18 6.25 -0.41
C ILE A 66 3.91 6.29 0.43
N SER A 67 2.88 5.57 -0.01
CA SER A 67 1.61 5.42 0.72
C SER A 67 1.43 3.96 1.10
N ILE A 68 1.25 3.69 2.39
CA ILE A 68 1.12 2.34 2.95
C ILE A 68 -0.23 2.24 3.64
N TYR A 69 -1.05 1.29 3.21
CA TYR A 69 -2.27 0.88 3.88
C TYR A 69 -2.05 -0.51 4.47
N THR A 70 -2.18 -0.66 5.77
CA THR A 70 -1.82 -1.88 6.48
C THR A 70 -2.69 -2.09 7.72
N PRO A 71 -3.03 -3.33 8.10
CA PRO A 71 -3.79 -3.57 9.32
C PRO A 71 -2.99 -3.17 10.57
N ASP A 72 -1.75 -3.61 10.72
CA ASP A 72 -1.00 -3.53 11.98
C ASP A 72 0.50 -3.22 11.81
N LEU A 73 0.88 -2.65 10.64
CA LEU A 73 2.30 -2.42 10.29
C LEU A 73 3.14 -3.68 10.31
N GLU A 74 2.61 -4.76 9.88
CA GLU A 74 3.17 -6.10 9.67
C GLU A 74 4.71 -6.15 9.83
N PRO A 75 5.23 -6.53 11.01
CA PRO A 75 6.68 -6.47 11.29
C PRO A 75 7.50 -7.30 10.32
N GLU A 76 6.90 -8.35 9.78
CA GLU A 76 7.49 -9.23 8.78
C GLU A 76 7.85 -8.50 7.48
N LEU A 77 7.15 -7.40 7.17
CA LEU A 77 7.40 -6.57 5.99
C LEU A 77 8.10 -5.26 6.35
N TYR A 78 7.53 -4.50 7.29
CA TYR A 78 7.87 -3.09 7.50
C TYR A 78 8.88 -2.85 8.63
N ASP A 79 9.08 -3.83 9.55
CA ASP A 79 10.10 -3.74 10.60
C ASP A 79 11.38 -4.52 10.26
N GLN A 80 11.67 -4.67 8.98
CA GLN A 80 12.90 -5.30 8.49
C GLN A 80 13.97 -4.25 8.24
N THR A 81 15.21 -4.57 8.62
CA THR A 81 16.36 -3.64 8.48
C THR A 81 16.50 -3.11 7.06
N ALA A 82 16.33 -3.99 6.05
CA ALA A 82 16.43 -3.59 4.65
C ALA A 82 15.37 -2.53 4.28
N PHE A 83 14.11 -2.74 4.66
CA PHE A 83 13.04 -1.79 4.42
C PHE A 83 13.28 -0.46 5.14
N LEU A 84 13.64 -0.51 6.42
CA LEU A 84 13.91 0.69 7.22
C LEU A 84 15.05 1.54 6.63
N GLU A 85 16.11 0.93 6.13
CA GLU A 85 17.19 1.66 5.46
C GLU A 85 16.75 2.26 4.11
N ILE A 86 15.89 1.58 3.36
CA ILE A 86 15.29 2.13 2.14
C ILE A 86 14.47 3.39 2.48
N ILE A 87 13.57 3.30 3.45
CA ILE A 87 12.72 4.44 3.87
C ILE A 87 13.59 5.59 4.40
N LYS A 88 14.57 5.30 5.24
CA LYS A 88 15.49 6.32 5.76
C LYS A 88 16.22 7.04 4.63
N ARG A 89 16.77 6.30 3.68
CA ARG A 89 17.44 6.87 2.50
C ARG A 89 16.48 7.70 1.67
N PHE A 90 15.27 7.18 1.42
CA PHE A 90 14.24 7.87 0.66
C PHE A 90 13.88 9.23 1.28
N VAL A 91 13.56 9.29 2.58
CA VAL A 91 13.14 10.54 3.23
C VAL A 91 14.28 11.54 3.43
N LEU A 92 15.52 11.07 3.54
CA LEU A 92 16.68 11.95 3.70
C LEU A 92 17.25 12.43 2.35
N SER A 93 16.89 11.81 1.25
CA SER A 93 17.42 12.17 -0.07
C SER A 93 16.85 13.48 -0.61
N ARG A 94 15.61 13.83 -0.25
CA ARG A 94 14.90 15.01 -0.78
C ARG A 94 13.96 15.60 0.26
N SER A 95 13.92 16.91 0.36
CA SER A 95 13.07 17.63 1.33
C SER A 95 11.57 17.47 1.11
N PHE A 96 11.15 17.12 -0.11
CA PHE A 96 9.74 16.91 -0.46
C PHE A 96 9.27 15.46 -0.37
N SER A 97 10.16 14.50 -0.10
CA SER A 97 9.79 13.09 0.06
C SER A 97 8.86 12.92 1.26
N LYS A 98 7.79 12.14 1.07
CA LYS A 98 6.81 11.87 2.13
C LYS A 98 6.46 10.40 2.19
N VAL A 99 6.28 9.89 3.40
CA VAL A 99 5.72 8.57 3.66
C VAL A 99 4.43 8.75 4.45
N ARG A 100 3.35 8.20 3.95
CA ARG A 100 2.03 8.22 4.58
C ARG A 100 1.62 6.80 4.92
N VAL A 101 1.18 6.58 6.15
CA VAL A 101 0.74 5.26 6.62
C VAL A 101 -0.67 5.36 7.18
N LEU A 102 -1.57 4.56 6.63
CA LEU A 102 -2.90 4.31 7.19
C LEU A 102 -2.86 2.97 7.93
N LEU A 103 -3.11 3.04 9.23
CA LEU A 103 -3.09 1.91 10.15
C LEU A 103 -4.51 1.59 10.60
N VAL A 104 -4.97 0.35 10.36
CA VAL A 104 -6.35 -0.05 10.70
C VAL A 104 -6.46 -0.44 12.17
N ASP A 105 -5.52 -1.23 12.69
CA ASP A 105 -5.47 -1.64 14.09
C ASP A 105 -4.13 -1.22 14.74
N PRO A 106 -4.14 -0.21 15.62
CA PRO A 106 -2.93 0.24 16.31
C PRO A 106 -2.54 -0.66 17.49
N ALA A 107 -3.37 -1.62 17.93
CA ALA A 107 -3.17 -2.35 19.16
C ALA A 107 -1.82 -3.09 19.19
N ARG A 108 -1.45 -3.76 18.09
CA ARG A 108 -0.16 -4.44 17.96
C ARG A 108 1.02 -3.47 18.02
N VAL A 109 0.91 -2.37 17.28
CA VAL A 109 1.97 -1.35 17.21
C VAL A 109 2.19 -0.63 18.54
N LEU A 110 1.10 -0.43 19.30
CA LEU A 110 1.17 0.21 20.62
C LEU A 110 1.74 -0.73 21.69
N ARG A 111 1.47 -2.03 21.56
CA ARG A 111 1.95 -3.07 22.49
C ARG A 111 3.41 -3.42 22.22
N ASP A 112 3.73 -3.63 20.97
CA ASP A 112 5.04 -4.12 20.55
C ASP A 112 5.91 -2.95 20.08
N SER A 113 7.20 -2.96 20.44
CA SER A 113 8.14 -1.93 19.98
C SER A 113 8.39 -2.09 18.48
N ASN A 114 7.82 -1.21 17.65
CA ASN A 114 8.00 -1.21 16.20
C ASN A 114 9.02 -0.15 15.80
N ARG A 115 10.11 -0.56 15.14
CA ARG A 115 11.21 0.33 14.72
C ARG A 115 10.77 1.34 13.65
N PHE A 116 9.82 0.97 12.78
CA PHE A 116 9.28 1.90 11.80
C PHE A 116 8.55 3.05 12.47
N VAL A 117 7.73 2.77 13.50
CA VAL A 117 7.06 3.81 14.29
C VAL A 117 8.07 4.69 15.03
N ALA A 118 9.10 4.08 15.61
CA ALA A 118 10.17 4.84 16.27
C ALA A 118 10.90 5.76 15.27
N MET A 119 11.12 5.31 14.04
CA MET A 119 11.67 6.13 12.97
C MET A 119 10.70 7.24 12.55
N GLY A 120 9.41 6.96 12.41
CA GLY A 120 8.37 7.94 12.09
C GLY A 120 8.28 9.07 13.13
N ARG A 121 8.42 8.75 14.41
CA ARG A 121 8.47 9.77 15.49
C ARG A 121 9.67 10.70 15.36
N ARG A 122 10.85 10.17 14.97
CA ARG A 122 12.07 10.97 14.77
C ARG A 122 12.02 11.79 13.49
N LEU A 123 11.38 11.28 12.46
CA LEU A 123 11.28 11.88 11.14
C LEU A 123 9.85 12.34 10.81
N SER A 124 9.17 12.91 11.81
CA SER A 124 7.75 13.29 11.74
C SER A 124 7.42 14.35 10.68
N SER A 125 8.42 15.08 10.17
CA SER A 125 8.26 15.97 9.04
C SER A 125 8.12 15.23 7.70
N TYR A 126 8.53 13.98 7.65
CA TYR A 126 8.55 13.16 6.43
C TYR A 126 7.61 11.96 6.50
N ILE A 127 7.44 11.39 7.69
CA ILE A 127 6.63 10.19 7.91
C ILE A 127 5.43 10.57 8.76
N ASP A 128 4.23 10.41 8.21
CA ASP A 128 2.97 10.64 8.91
C ASP A 128 2.18 9.32 8.99
N ILE A 129 1.78 8.96 10.20
CA ILE A 129 1.01 7.74 10.49
C ILE A 129 -0.35 8.18 11.02
N ARG A 130 -1.42 7.70 10.38
CA ARG A 130 -2.80 7.95 10.80
C ARG A 130 -3.53 6.65 11.07
N TYR A 131 -4.48 6.73 11.97
CA TYR A 131 -5.34 5.63 12.32
C TYR A 131 -6.68 5.73 11.61
N VAL A 132 -7.13 4.62 11.04
CA VAL A 132 -8.41 4.51 10.34
C VAL A 132 -9.47 4.02 11.31
N ALA A 133 -10.35 4.92 11.76
CA ALA A 133 -11.44 4.54 12.66
C ALA A 133 -12.54 3.75 11.93
N GLY A 134 -13.11 2.75 12.62
CA GLY A 134 -14.33 2.08 12.16
C GLY A 134 -14.17 0.94 11.15
N HIS A 135 -12.94 0.54 10.81
CA HIS A 135 -12.72 -0.62 9.94
C HIS A 135 -12.47 -1.90 10.75
N ALA A 136 -13.05 -3.01 10.32
CA ALA A 136 -12.80 -4.31 10.94
C ALA A 136 -11.44 -4.84 10.50
N PRO A 137 -10.49 -5.11 11.43
CA PRO A 137 -9.11 -5.47 11.08
C PRO A 137 -8.96 -6.82 10.39
N GLN A 138 -9.94 -7.71 10.51
CA GLN A 138 -9.79 -9.13 10.16
C GLN A 138 -9.87 -9.47 8.66
N ARG A 139 -10.20 -8.50 7.80
CA ARG A 139 -10.28 -8.70 6.34
C ARG A 139 -9.76 -7.51 5.55
N ALA A 140 -8.90 -6.72 6.17
CA ALA A 140 -8.35 -5.57 5.49
C ALA A 140 -7.38 -6.01 4.38
N SER A 141 -7.53 -5.42 3.21
CA SER A 141 -6.47 -5.45 2.21
C SER A 141 -5.24 -4.73 2.74
N ALA A 142 -4.08 -5.04 2.20
CA ALA A 142 -2.86 -4.33 2.51
C ALA A 142 -2.15 -3.95 1.20
N TYR A 143 -1.65 -2.73 1.12
CA TYR A 143 -0.92 -2.31 -0.06
C TYR A 143 0.12 -1.23 0.23
N LEU A 144 1.13 -1.20 -0.62
CA LEU A 144 2.11 -0.13 -0.70
C LEU A 144 2.05 0.46 -2.11
N ILE A 145 1.95 1.78 -2.19
CA ILE A 145 2.02 2.52 -3.46
C ILE A 145 3.24 3.42 -3.41
N ALA A 146 4.06 3.35 -4.46
CA ALA A 146 5.20 4.25 -4.65
C ALA A 146 4.89 5.22 -5.80
N ASP A 147 4.83 6.49 -5.45
CA ASP A 147 4.37 7.59 -6.30
C ASP A 147 2.93 7.34 -6.81
N ASP A 148 2.67 7.53 -8.10
CA ASP A 148 1.42 7.16 -8.77
C ASP A 148 1.64 6.03 -9.80
N ARG A 149 2.65 5.17 -9.58
CA ARG A 149 3.18 4.29 -10.61
C ARG A 149 3.28 2.84 -10.19
N ALA A 150 3.88 2.56 -9.04
CA ALA A 150 4.11 1.20 -8.58
C ALA A 150 3.16 0.86 -7.43
N ILE A 151 2.65 -0.38 -7.44
CA ILE A 151 1.78 -0.90 -6.40
C ILE A 151 2.18 -2.33 -6.03
N VAL A 152 2.20 -2.61 -4.74
CA VAL A 152 2.20 -3.96 -4.18
C VAL A 152 0.88 -4.11 -3.44
N TYR A 153 0.04 -5.04 -3.86
CA TYR A 153 -1.32 -5.19 -3.34
C TYR A 153 -1.58 -6.63 -2.89
N ARG A 154 -2.15 -6.77 -1.69
CA ARG A 154 -2.68 -8.03 -1.16
C ARG A 154 -4.14 -7.83 -0.79
N LEU A 155 -4.99 -8.70 -1.31
CA LEU A 155 -6.43 -8.67 -1.02
C LEU A 155 -6.71 -8.93 0.46
N ARG A 156 -5.88 -9.76 1.07
CA ARG A 156 -5.96 -10.15 2.47
C ARG A 156 -4.59 -9.98 3.11
N ALA A 157 -4.54 -9.21 4.16
CA ALA A 157 -3.29 -8.96 4.87
C ALA A 157 -2.80 -10.18 5.69
N ASP A 158 -3.69 -11.12 6.00
CA ASP A 158 -3.39 -12.35 6.73
C ASP A 158 -2.73 -13.44 5.86
N THR A 159 -2.60 -13.22 4.54
CA THR A 159 -1.89 -14.09 3.61
C THR A 159 -0.82 -13.31 2.85
N TRP A 160 0.12 -14.02 2.23
CA TRP A 160 1.15 -13.39 1.39
C TRP A 160 0.74 -13.31 -0.08
N ASP A 161 -0.43 -13.87 -0.42
CA ASP A 161 -0.95 -13.84 -1.77
C ASP A 161 -1.27 -12.41 -2.21
N GLY A 162 -0.74 -12.04 -3.36
CA GLY A 162 -0.91 -10.70 -3.86
C GLY A 162 -0.29 -10.50 -5.22
N ILE A 163 -0.16 -9.25 -5.59
CA ILE A 163 0.47 -8.83 -6.84
C ILE A 163 1.40 -7.64 -6.58
N ALA A 164 2.43 -7.55 -7.39
CA ALA A 164 3.26 -6.36 -7.50
C ALA A 164 3.29 -5.92 -8.96
N ASP A 165 3.02 -4.65 -9.19
CA ASP A 165 3.16 -4.03 -10.50
C ASP A 165 3.94 -2.72 -10.34
N LEU A 166 5.13 -2.69 -10.92
CA LEU A 166 6.06 -1.57 -10.73
C LEU A 166 5.85 -0.43 -11.74
N ASN A 167 4.97 -0.62 -12.70
CA ASN A 167 4.74 0.35 -13.77
C ASN A 167 3.29 0.39 -14.25
N ASN A 168 2.34 0.51 -13.34
CA ASN A 168 0.92 0.58 -13.67
C ASN A 168 0.26 1.83 -13.08
N HIS A 169 0.36 2.93 -13.80
CA HIS A 169 -0.22 4.20 -13.36
C HIS A 169 -1.74 4.13 -13.16
N ALA A 170 -2.47 3.36 -13.96
CA ALA A 170 -3.93 3.30 -13.86
C ALA A 170 -4.36 2.66 -12.54
N VAL A 171 -3.78 1.50 -12.21
CA VAL A 171 -4.08 0.77 -10.96
C VAL A 171 -3.53 1.53 -9.75
N ALA A 172 -2.30 2.03 -9.83
CA ALA A 172 -1.70 2.78 -8.73
C ALA A 172 -2.53 4.04 -8.38
N ARG A 173 -3.00 4.80 -9.38
CA ARG A 173 -3.85 5.98 -9.16
C ARG A 173 -5.23 5.63 -8.61
N LEU A 174 -5.82 4.51 -9.04
CA LEU A 174 -7.10 4.06 -8.50
C LEU A 174 -7.01 3.87 -6.99
N HIS A 175 -6.05 3.08 -6.53
CA HIS A 175 -5.84 2.82 -5.11
C HIS A 175 -5.29 4.04 -4.35
N LEU A 176 -4.53 4.91 -5.01
CA LEU A 176 -4.08 6.16 -4.40
C LEU A 176 -5.27 7.11 -4.11
N ASN A 177 -6.25 7.18 -5.01
CA ASN A 177 -7.47 7.97 -4.78
C ASN A 177 -8.29 7.40 -3.61
N GLU A 178 -8.42 6.07 -3.51
CA GLU A 178 -9.06 5.42 -2.36
C GLU A 178 -8.29 5.73 -1.06
N PHE A 179 -6.96 5.60 -1.09
CA PHE A 179 -6.10 5.97 0.03
C PHE A 179 -6.30 7.42 0.46
N ASP A 180 -6.31 8.35 -0.49
CA ASP A 180 -6.46 9.79 -0.21
C ASP A 180 -7.83 10.12 0.41
N ASN A 181 -8.90 9.45 -0.01
CA ASN A 181 -10.22 9.60 0.60
C ASN A 181 -10.18 9.18 2.09
N VAL A 182 -9.61 8.00 2.38
CA VAL A 182 -9.46 7.51 3.76
C VAL A 182 -8.51 8.40 4.55
N TRP A 183 -7.41 8.83 3.93
CA TRP A 183 -6.41 9.70 4.55
C TRP A 183 -7.00 11.03 5.00
N ASN A 184 -7.81 11.65 4.16
CA ASN A 184 -8.46 12.93 4.46
C ASN A 184 -9.53 12.81 5.54
N ALA A 185 -10.18 11.64 5.64
CA ALA A 185 -11.15 11.34 6.70
C ALA A 185 -10.51 10.92 8.02
N SER A 186 -9.21 10.55 8.00
CA SER A 186 -8.49 10.05 9.17
C SER A 186 -7.80 11.16 9.95
N ALA A 187 -7.95 11.17 11.26
CA ALA A 187 -7.25 12.11 12.13
C ALA A 187 -5.78 11.69 12.34
N PRO A 188 -4.85 12.65 12.48
CA PRO A 188 -3.49 12.34 12.92
C PRO A 188 -3.52 11.71 14.31
N ASP A 189 -2.88 10.57 14.50
CA ASP A 189 -2.82 9.93 15.81
C ASP A 189 -1.78 10.63 16.71
N HIS A 190 -2.27 11.34 17.71
CA HIS A 190 -1.44 12.00 18.72
C HIS A 190 -0.66 10.98 19.58
N ALA A 191 -1.20 9.80 19.84
CA ALA A 191 -0.54 8.78 20.66
C ALA A 191 0.70 8.19 19.95
N LEU A 192 0.65 8.08 18.63
CA LEU A 192 1.80 7.64 17.84
C LEU A 192 2.86 8.74 17.67
N ARG A 193 2.47 10.01 17.80
CA ARG A 193 3.40 11.17 17.67
C ARG A 193 4.14 11.51 18.95
N VAL A 194 3.54 11.31 20.11
CA VAL A 194 4.15 11.69 21.39
C VAL A 194 5.16 10.63 21.80
N ALA A 195 6.44 10.90 21.54
CA ALA A 195 7.51 10.23 22.29
C ALA A 195 7.33 10.64 23.77
N ARG A 196 7.06 9.68 24.65
CA ARG A 196 7.15 9.94 26.08
C ARG A 196 8.50 10.56 26.38
N ARG A 197 8.49 11.83 26.77
CA ARG A 197 9.59 12.40 27.52
C ARG A 197 9.59 11.70 28.89
N GLY A 198 10.43 10.76 29.07
CA GLY A 198 10.80 10.12 30.31
C GLY A 198 12.29 10.21 30.43
#